data_364423c9401136975041254e5b05a775
#
_entry.id   364423c9401136975041254e5b05a775
#
_cell.length_a   1.000
_cell.length_b   1.000
_cell.length_c   1.000
_cell.angle_alpha   90.00
_cell.angle_beta   90.00
_cell.angle_gamma   90.00
#
_symmetry.space_group_name_H-M   'P 1'
#
loop_
_entity.id
_entity.type
_entity.pdbx_description
1 polymer ?
#
loop_
_entity_poly.entity_id
_entity_poly.type
_entity_poly.pdbx_seq_one_letter_code
_entity_poly.pdbx_strand_id
1 'polypeptide(L)'
;LASVKQADRKIKIVTSQRSAILSSRKDMSEMIRSAFMLGGAEVTTGEGYPGWKPNPSSPILKVAVDSYKKLFGVEPKVKAIHAGLECGLFLEKYPSLDMVSFGPTLRGVHSPDERMLIPTVDKFWRHLLDVLVHVPEK
;
A
#
# COMPACT_ATOMS: atom_id res chain seq x y z
N LEU A 1 -9.12 0.33 -15.53
CA LEU A 1 -8.66 1.09 -16.67
C LEU A 1 -7.83 2.27 -16.19
N ALA A 2 -6.58 2.41 -16.65
CA ALA A 2 -5.69 3.50 -16.27
C ALA A 2 -5.56 4.56 -17.38
N SER A 3 -5.40 4.13 -18.63
CA SER A 3 -5.39 5.07 -19.75
C SER A 3 -5.78 4.41 -21.08
N VAL A 4 -6.29 5.21 -21.99
CA VAL A 4 -6.51 4.84 -23.39
C VAL A 4 -5.84 5.92 -24.25
N LYS A 5 -4.96 5.53 -25.14
CA LYS A 5 -4.26 6.43 -26.05
C LYS A 5 -4.32 5.88 -27.47
N GLN A 6 -4.55 6.76 -28.43
CA GLN A 6 -4.46 6.43 -29.85
C GLN A 6 -3.21 7.07 -30.43
N ALA A 7 -2.42 6.28 -31.11
CA ALA A 7 -1.24 6.72 -31.88
C ALA A 7 -1.02 5.75 -33.03
N ASP A 8 -0.63 6.27 -34.21
CA ASP A 8 -0.22 5.49 -35.39
C ASP A 8 -1.22 4.38 -35.80
N ARG A 9 -2.51 4.71 -35.84
CA ARG A 9 -3.62 3.77 -36.12
C ARG A 9 -3.74 2.61 -35.11
N LYS A 10 -3.09 2.69 -33.95
CA LYS A 10 -3.19 1.74 -32.85
C LYS A 10 -3.85 2.38 -31.66
N ILE A 11 -4.59 1.57 -30.90
CA ILE A 11 -5.15 1.97 -29.60
C ILE A 11 -4.35 1.23 -28.54
N LYS A 12 -3.67 1.99 -27.68
CA LYS A 12 -2.98 1.46 -26.50
C LYS A 12 -3.87 1.64 -25.27
N ILE A 13 -4.25 0.52 -24.67
CA ILE A 13 -5.02 0.48 -23.41
C ILE A 13 -4.10 0.02 -22.29
N VAL A 14 -4.04 0.79 -21.21
CA VAL A 14 -3.31 0.42 -19.99
C VAL A 14 -4.32 0.16 -18.89
N THR A 15 -4.19 -0.98 -18.24
CA THR A 15 -4.97 -1.36 -17.05
C THR A 15 -4.04 -1.51 -15.86
N SER A 16 -4.55 -1.25 -14.65
CA SER A 16 -3.81 -1.45 -13.41
C SER A 16 -4.72 -2.20 -12.44
N GLN A 17 -4.24 -3.33 -11.93
CA GLN A 17 -4.91 -4.17 -10.96
C GLN A 17 -4.17 -4.08 -9.63
N ARG A 18 -4.92 -3.93 -8.54
CA ARG A 18 -4.38 -3.85 -7.19
C ARG A 18 -5.12 -4.82 -6.28
N SER A 19 -4.38 -5.55 -5.47
CA SER A 19 -4.93 -6.40 -4.42
C SER A 19 -3.91 -6.55 -3.30
N ALA A 20 -4.36 -6.67 -2.06
CA ALA A 20 -3.53 -7.08 -0.93
C ALA A 20 -3.16 -8.58 -1.00
N ILE A 21 -3.85 -9.35 -1.84
CA ILE A 21 -3.65 -10.79 -2.04
C ILE A 21 -3.05 -11.03 -3.42
N LEU A 22 -1.86 -11.62 -3.46
CA LEU A 22 -1.10 -11.82 -4.70
C LEU A 22 -1.82 -12.72 -5.70
N SER A 23 -2.42 -13.83 -5.26
CA SER A 23 -3.19 -14.74 -6.14
C SER A 23 -4.35 -14.01 -6.81
N SER A 24 -5.15 -13.27 -6.03
CA SER A 24 -6.29 -12.51 -6.58
C SER A 24 -5.85 -11.45 -7.60
N ARG A 25 -4.66 -10.84 -7.42
CA ARG A 25 -4.09 -9.92 -8.40
C ARG A 25 -3.71 -10.63 -9.68
N LYS A 26 -3.08 -11.80 -9.58
CA LYS A 26 -2.70 -12.63 -10.73
C LYS A 26 -3.94 -13.10 -11.50
N ASP A 27 -4.94 -13.61 -10.79
CA ASP A 27 -6.20 -14.07 -11.39
C ASP A 27 -6.88 -12.95 -12.18
N MET A 28 -6.99 -11.75 -11.59
CA MET A 28 -7.56 -10.58 -12.28
C MET A 28 -6.74 -10.18 -13.51
N SER A 29 -5.42 -10.25 -13.43
CA SER A 29 -4.55 -9.95 -14.57
C SER A 29 -4.77 -10.95 -15.72
N GLU A 30 -4.90 -12.23 -15.42
CA GLU A 30 -5.15 -13.27 -16.42
C GLU A 30 -6.56 -13.16 -17.02
N MET A 31 -7.56 -12.82 -16.23
CA MET A 31 -8.91 -12.54 -16.73
C MET A 31 -8.91 -11.37 -17.73
N ILE A 32 -8.26 -10.27 -17.39
CA ILE A 32 -8.16 -9.10 -18.26
C ILE A 32 -7.36 -9.44 -19.52
N ARG A 33 -6.23 -10.14 -19.37
CA ARG A 33 -5.41 -10.59 -20.49
C ARG A 33 -6.23 -11.42 -21.46
N SER A 34 -6.95 -12.42 -20.97
CA SER A 34 -7.79 -13.30 -21.78
C SER A 34 -8.88 -12.53 -22.52
N ALA A 35 -9.54 -11.59 -21.85
CA ALA A 35 -10.59 -10.78 -22.48
C ALA A 35 -10.05 -9.92 -23.64
N PHE A 36 -8.87 -9.29 -23.47
CA PHE A 36 -8.25 -8.49 -24.53
C PHE A 36 -7.75 -9.37 -25.68
N MET A 37 -7.18 -10.54 -25.38
CA MET A 37 -6.73 -11.49 -26.42
C MET A 37 -7.91 -12.01 -27.25
N LEU A 38 -9.05 -12.30 -26.64
CA LEU A 38 -10.29 -12.67 -27.37
C LEU A 38 -10.76 -11.55 -28.29
N GLY A 39 -10.52 -10.30 -27.93
CA GLY A 39 -10.76 -9.14 -28.79
C GLY A 39 -9.69 -8.88 -29.84
N GLY A 40 -8.71 -9.78 -30.02
CA GLY A 40 -7.66 -9.66 -31.01
C GLY A 40 -6.52 -8.69 -30.63
N ALA A 41 -6.42 -8.29 -29.37
CA ALA A 41 -5.36 -7.39 -28.91
C ALA A 41 -4.07 -8.16 -28.58
N GLU A 42 -2.92 -7.53 -28.81
CA GLU A 42 -1.64 -7.94 -28.25
C GLU A 42 -1.56 -7.47 -26.80
N VAL A 43 -1.25 -8.38 -25.87
CA VAL A 43 -1.26 -8.07 -24.43
C VAL A 43 0.10 -8.36 -23.81
N THR A 44 0.64 -7.37 -23.09
CA THR A 44 1.83 -7.51 -22.26
C THR A 44 1.45 -7.28 -20.79
N THR A 45 1.98 -8.08 -19.89
CA THR A 45 1.79 -7.94 -18.45
C THR A 45 3.11 -7.65 -17.76
N GLY A 46 3.12 -6.67 -16.86
CA GLY A 46 4.27 -6.39 -15.99
C GLY A 46 4.13 -7.08 -14.64
N GLU A 47 5.24 -7.23 -13.92
CA GLU A 47 5.27 -7.91 -12.61
C GLU A 47 4.50 -7.15 -11.51
N GLY A 48 4.57 -5.83 -11.52
CA GLY A 48 3.89 -4.97 -10.54
C GLY A 48 4.43 -5.12 -9.12
N TYR A 49 3.78 -4.47 -8.16
CA TYR A 49 4.15 -4.47 -6.75
C TYR A 49 3.47 -5.62 -5.99
N PRO A 50 4.17 -6.29 -5.04
CA PRO A 50 3.56 -7.28 -4.16
C PRO A 50 2.53 -6.62 -3.24
N GLY A 51 1.50 -7.38 -2.86
CA GLY A 51 0.52 -6.95 -1.88
C GLY A 51 1.04 -7.09 -0.45
N TRP A 52 0.55 -6.27 0.45
CA TRP A 52 0.76 -6.41 1.89
C TRP A 52 -0.55 -6.79 2.56
N LYS A 53 -0.68 -8.10 2.89
CA LYS A 53 -1.87 -8.61 3.55
C LYS A 53 -1.94 -8.07 4.98
N PRO A 54 -3.08 -7.46 5.39
CA PRO A 54 -3.26 -7.00 6.76
C PRO A 54 -3.12 -8.13 7.78
N ASN A 55 -2.39 -7.85 8.86
CA ASN A 55 -2.29 -8.74 10.03
C ASN A 55 -2.89 -8.04 11.26
N PRO A 56 -4.18 -8.27 11.59
CA PRO A 56 -4.81 -7.65 12.75
C PRO A 56 -4.23 -8.15 14.10
N SER A 57 -3.51 -9.27 14.09
CA SER A 57 -2.86 -9.84 15.28
C SER A 57 -1.38 -9.42 15.39
N SER A 58 -0.93 -8.45 14.61
CA SER A 58 0.44 -7.95 14.63
C SER A 58 0.81 -7.35 15.99
N PRO A 59 1.85 -7.83 16.67
CA PRO A 59 2.35 -7.25 17.91
C PRO A 59 2.76 -5.79 17.77
N ILE A 60 3.46 -5.43 16.70
CA ILE A 60 3.88 -4.03 16.48
C ILE A 60 2.69 -3.10 16.19
N LEU A 61 1.65 -3.61 15.52
CA LEU A 61 0.41 -2.85 15.33
C LEU A 61 -0.24 -2.55 16.68
N LYS A 62 -0.31 -3.54 17.57
CA LYS A 62 -0.85 -3.34 18.92
C LYS A 62 -0.08 -2.28 19.68
N VAL A 63 1.25 -2.34 19.68
CA VAL A 63 2.11 -1.33 20.29
C VAL A 63 1.82 0.06 19.72
N ALA A 64 1.72 0.19 18.40
CA ALA A 64 1.45 1.47 17.76
C ALA A 64 0.06 2.04 18.14
N VAL A 65 -0.95 1.20 18.24
CA VAL A 65 -2.30 1.61 18.66
C VAL A 65 -2.31 2.04 20.13
N ASP A 66 -1.73 1.25 21.02
CA ASP A 66 -1.69 1.54 22.45
C ASP A 66 -0.89 2.82 22.75
N SER A 67 0.26 2.99 22.08
CA SER A 67 1.08 4.20 22.13
C SER A 67 0.28 5.44 21.70
N TYR A 68 -0.42 5.35 20.58
CA TYR A 68 -1.21 6.47 20.08
C TYR A 68 -2.35 6.86 21.07
N LYS A 69 -3.06 5.89 21.61
CA LYS A 69 -4.08 6.11 22.65
C LYS A 69 -3.49 6.79 23.88
N LYS A 70 -2.37 6.28 24.39
CA LYS A 70 -1.64 6.82 25.54
C LYS A 70 -1.24 8.27 25.34
N LEU A 71 -0.67 8.59 24.17
CA LEU A 71 -0.13 9.92 23.88
C LEU A 71 -1.19 10.97 23.57
N PHE A 72 -2.30 10.57 22.94
CA PHE A 72 -3.26 11.52 22.34
C PHE A 72 -4.69 11.37 22.84
N GLY A 73 -4.97 10.38 23.70
CA GLY A 73 -6.29 10.18 24.30
C GLY A 73 -7.40 9.72 23.34
N VAL A 74 -7.03 9.36 22.10
CA VAL A 74 -7.99 8.92 21.07
C VAL A 74 -7.52 7.64 20.39
N GLU A 75 -8.47 6.83 19.95
CA GLU A 75 -8.18 5.61 19.22
C GLU A 75 -7.78 5.91 17.76
N PRO A 76 -6.64 5.41 17.28
CA PRO A 76 -6.27 5.58 15.88
C PRO A 76 -7.14 4.71 14.98
N LYS A 77 -7.43 5.20 13.76
CA LYS A 77 -8.10 4.38 12.75
C LYS A 77 -7.08 3.49 12.05
N VAL A 78 -7.12 2.20 12.33
CA VAL A 78 -6.36 1.20 11.58
C VAL A 78 -7.08 0.91 10.27
N LYS A 79 -6.36 1.02 9.17
CA LYS A 79 -6.90 0.80 7.83
C LYS A 79 -5.96 -0.10 7.03
N ALA A 80 -6.54 -0.94 6.20
CA ALA A 80 -5.84 -1.63 5.13
C ALA A 80 -6.08 -0.88 3.83
N ILE A 81 -5.03 -0.71 3.05
CA ILE A 81 -5.13 -0.15 1.70
C ILE A 81 -4.51 -1.13 0.70
N HIS A 82 -5.07 -1.18 -0.50
CA HIS A 82 -4.54 -1.96 -1.62
C HIS A 82 -3.60 -1.13 -2.50
N ALA A 83 -2.77 -0.31 -1.86
CA ALA A 83 -1.68 0.40 -2.51
C ALA A 83 -0.39 -0.46 -2.48
N GLY A 84 0.48 -0.24 -3.45
CA GLY A 84 1.83 -0.79 -3.41
C GLY A 84 2.64 -0.05 -2.34
N LEU A 85 2.66 -0.58 -1.13
CA LEU A 85 3.51 -0.07 -0.06
C LEU A 85 4.83 -0.84 -0.06
N GLU A 86 5.90 -0.16 0.32
CA GLU A 86 7.25 -0.73 0.47
C GLU A 86 7.25 -1.95 1.41
N CYS A 87 6.34 -1.98 2.38
CA CYS A 87 6.13 -3.13 3.26
C CYS A 87 5.87 -4.43 2.50
N GLY A 88 5.19 -4.38 1.33
CA GLY A 88 5.00 -5.54 0.48
C GLY A 88 6.31 -6.10 -0.05
N LEU A 89 7.25 -5.24 -0.45
CA LEU A 89 8.58 -5.62 -0.94
C LEU A 89 9.43 -6.24 0.18
N PHE A 90 9.38 -5.65 1.39
CA PHE A 90 10.07 -6.21 2.54
C PHE A 90 9.52 -7.58 2.91
N LEU A 91 8.20 -7.75 2.90
CA LEU A 91 7.55 -9.02 3.25
C LEU A 91 7.83 -10.13 2.24
N GLU A 92 7.98 -9.80 0.97
CA GLU A 92 8.38 -10.76 -0.06
C GLU A 92 9.76 -11.35 0.23
N LYS A 93 10.68 -10.51 0.72
CA LYS A 93 12.05 -10.90 1.05
C LYS A 93 12.20 -11.46 2.46
N TYR A 94 11.38 -10.99 3.39
CA TYR A 94 11.40 -11.36 4.81
C TYR A 94 9.98 -11.71 5.27
N PRO A 95 9.46 -12.93 4.97
CA PRO A 95 8.05 -13.28 5.21
C PRO A 95 7.60 -13.25 6.68
N SER A 96 8.55 -13.33 7.62
CA SER A 96 8.28 -13.28 9.07
C SER A 96 8.35 -11.88 9.66
N LEU A 97 8.61 -10.84 8.86
CA LEU A 97 8.74 -9.49 9.35
C LEU A 97 7.38 -8.93 9.74
N ASP A 98 7.23 -8.52 10.99
CA ASP A 98 6.05 -7.81 11.47
C ASP A 98 6.21 -6.31 11.24
N MET A 99 5.20 -5.67 10.65
CA MET A 99 5.30 -4.30 10.18
C MET A 99 4.04 -3.51 10.42
N VAL A 100 4.19 -2.22 10.68
CA VAL A 100 3.14 -1.22 10.72
C VAL A 100 3.57 0.01 9.90
N SER A 101 2.64 0.64 9.22
CA SER A 101 2.89 1.86 8.44
C SER A 101 2.09 3.02 9.02
N PHE A 102 2.75 4.08 9.39
CA PHE A 102 2.13 5.34 9.83
C PHE A 102 3.06 6.51 9.53
N GLY A 103 2.50 7.72 9.49
CA GLY A 103 3.28 8.91 9.17
C GLY A 103 2.50 10.20 9.40
N PRO A 104 3.10 11.36 9.12
CA PRO A 104 2.40 12.63 9.12
C PRO A 104 1.34 12.68 8.01
N THR A 105 0.42 13.63 8.10
CA THR A 105 -0.64 13.75 7.10
C THR A 105 -0.10 14.32 5.79
N LEU A 106 -0.27 13.57 4.72
CA LEU A 106 0.02 13.98 3.35
C LEU A 106 -1.26 14.35 2.61
N ARG A 107 -1.16 15.27 1.66
CA ARG A 107 -2.24 15.70 0.75
C ARG A 107 -1.71 15.75 -0.67
N GLY A 108 -2.56 15.41 -1.65
CA GLY A 108 -2.19 15.44 -3.07
C GLY A 108 -1.04 14.50 -3.43
N VAL A 109 -0.94 13.35 -2.75
CA VAL A 109 0.13 12.37 -2.95
C VAL A 109 0.21 11.96 -4.43
N HIS A 110 1.42 11.90 -4.97
CA HIS A 110 1.71 11.60 -6.38
C HIS A 110 1.22 12.67 -7.38
N SER A 111 1.06 13.90 -6.93
CA SER A 111 0.74 15.03 -7.79
C SER A 111 1.73 16.19 -7.59
N PRO A 112 1.81 17.16 -8.53
CA PRO A 112 2.63 18.36 -8.34
C PRO A 112 2.25 19.20 -7.09
N ASP A 113 1.04 19.00 -6.58
CA ASP A 113 0.53 19.68 -5.37
C ASP A 113 0.75 18.87 -4.10
N GLU A 114 1.62 17.87 -4.14
CA GLU A 114 1.93 17.04 -2.96
C GLU A 114 2.50 17.90 -1.84
N ARG A 115 1.89 17.80 -0.67
CA ARG A 115 2.29 18.56 0.51
C ARG A 115 2.07 17.79 1.80
N MET A 116 2.93 18.04 2.77
CA MET A 116 2.83 17.51 4.11
C MET A 116 2.22 18.57 5.05
N LEU A 117 1.33 18.17 5.92
CA LEU A 117 0.72 19.04 6.93
C LEU A 117 1.68 19.16 8.12
N ILE A 118 2.45 20.25 8.16
CA ILE A 118 3.53 20.50 9.14
C ILE A 118 3.08 20.26 10.60
N PRO A 119 1.90 20.73 11.08
CA PRO A 119 1.46 20.49 12.46
C PRO A 119 1.32 19.02 12.85
N THR A 120 1.30 18.09 11.87
CA THR A 120 1.20 16.65 12.16
C THR A 120 2.57 15.96 12.30
N VAL A 121 3.65 16.67 12.03
CA VAL A 121 5.02 16.12 12.11
C VAL A 121 5.43 15.86 13.57
N ASP A 122 5.18 16.83 14.48
CA ASP A 122 5.46 16.65 15.90
C ASP A 122 4.67 15.46 16.49
N LYS A 123 3.40 15.38 16.13
CA LYS A 123 2.54 14.26 16.54
C LYS A 123 3.10 12.92 16.06
N PHE A 124 3.50 12.83 14.79
CA PHE A 124 4.12 11.64 14.24
C PHE A 124 5.43 11.31 14.96
N TRP A 125 6.30 12.29 15.17
CA TRP A 125 7.59 12.10 15.81
C TRP A 125 7.47 11.54 17.23
N ARG A 126 6.61 12.14 18.06
CA ARG A 126 6.34 11.65 19.42
C ARG A 126 5.79 10.22 19.42
N HIS A 127 4.90 9.91 18.49
CA HIS A 127 4.37 8.56 18.34
C HIS A 127 5.47 7.57 17.92
N LEU A 128 6.31 7.94 16.96
CA LEU A 128 7.43 7.10 16.51
C LEU A 128 8.39 6.78 17.66
N LEU A 129 8.78 7.79 18.44
CA LEU A 129 9.69 7.58 19.58
C LEU A 129 9.07 6.65 20.64
N ASP A 130 7.80 6.82 20.98
CA ASP A 130 7.15 5.95 21.97
C ASP A 130 7.00 4.51 21.44
N VAL A 131 6.69 4.33 20.15
CA VAL A 131 6.65 2.99 19.53
C VAL A 131 8.03 2.33 19.57
N LEU A 132 9.12 3.05 19.24
CA LEU A 132 10.48 2.49 19.23
C LEU A 132 10.94 2.04 20.61
N VAL A 133 10.53 2.75 21.67
CA VAL A 133 10.84 2.37 23.07
C VAL A 133 10.10 1.09 23.49
N HIS A 134 8.94 0.79 22.88
CA HIS A 134 8.08 -0.32 23.25
C HIS A 134 8.03 -1.44 22.20
N VAL A 135 8.99 -1.44 21.24
CA VAL A 135 9.08 -2.53 20.24
C VAL A 135 9.16 -3.88 20.96
N PRO A 136 8.32 -4.88 20.59
CA PRO A 136 8.38 -6.19 21.21
C PRO A 136 9.75 -6.84 21.02
N GLU A 137 10.34 -7.35 22.07
CA GLU A 137 11.51 -8.21 21.98
C GLU A 137 11.11 -9.54 21.30
N LYS A 138 12.04 -10.13 20.53
CA LYS A 138 11.82 -11.40 19.85
C LYS A 138 11.96 -12.57 20.81
#